data_698f31d81237e458a4421a3110169e7d
#
_entry.id   698f31d81237e458a4421a3110169e7d
#
_cell.length_a   1.000
_cell.length_b   1.000
_cell.length_c   1.000
_cell.angle_alpha   90.00
_cell.angle_beta   90.00
_cell.angle_gamma   90.00
#
_symmetry.space_group_name_H-M   'P 1'
#
loop_
_entity.id
_entity.type
_entity.pdbx_description
1 polymer ?
#
loop_
_entity_poly.entity_id
_entity_poly.type
_entity_poly.pdbx_seq_one_letter_code
_entity_poly.pdbx_strand_id
1 'polypeptide(L)'
;MKRMFLLLTAILLGAGASPAWAQQNDIAALRAEVAQQQVVIAQLLKRIEALEKQPAGQAAATVQELQADIKAQEDSVNSLRDTVNSKVNLNGYYNFRFFADGSEEPLAFQQHHLGVLMSKQLGKFGFLMELELQNVPHHAELAAEHPEEEEVAEIVAAEEDDLSGEGQVAVENAWMEYNHSPLFGVRVGKQLSPQYWWQNHYPNLTLSTDLPIYLRELFPAELVGVTLQGTTSAGVGASEFGVGYKFYVANNNFEGNSRMDRRDGKSWGARGQVRLPTGGALRRFDAAFDIYRGNVGIGNDELAEDNVYGFETQLEVSQFLFQSEWARGKSQEQTRTGYYLQPAFRIDEDWITFYRLEELVSPRILRAERRHLAGVNFRPYPQIAIKGELYRSQPLERDFIHTDGEEGEPKPYNGIAAAAVFFF
;
A
#
# COMPACT_ATOMS: atom_id res chain seq x y z
N MET A 1 -32.38 -12.52 0.39
CA MET A 1 -31.00 -13.01 0.27
C MET A 1 -30.75 -13.84 -1.01
N LYS A 2 -31.44 -14.94 -1.30
CA LYS A 2 -31.20 -15.75 -2.53
C LYS A 2 -31.35 -14.99 -3.87
N ARG A 3 -32.23 -14.00 -3.98
CA ARG A 3 -32.42 -13.20 -5.22
C ARG A 3 -31.34 -12.13 -5.44
N MET A 4 -30.71 -11.66 -4.37
CA MET A 4 -29.62 -10.67 -4.44
C MET A 4 -28.30 -11.31 -4.89
N PHE A 5 -28.07 -12.58 -4.51
CA PHE A 5 -26.92 -13.35 -4.96
C PHE A 5 -26.93 -13.62 -6.48
N LEU A 6 -28.13 -13.85 -7.04
CA LEU A 6 -28.31 -14.06 -8.49
C LEU A 6 -28.10 -12.79 -9.32
N LEU A 7 -28.36 -11.60 -8.75
CA LEU A 7 -28.11 -10.33 -9.45
C LEU A 7 -26.62 -9.98 -9.51
N LEU A 8 -25.86 -10.27 -8.44
CA LEU A 8 -24.41 -10.11 -8.43
C LEU A 8 -23.72 -11.05 -9.45
N THR A 9 -24.20 -12.26 -9.59
CA THR A 9 -23.66 -13.24 -10.56
C THR A 9 -23.94 -12.86 -12.01
N ALA A 10 -25.05 -12.16 -12.29
CA ALA A 10 -25.41 -11.74 -13.65
C ALA A 10 -24.59 -10.49 -14.12
N ILE A 11 -24.14 -9.65 -13.20
CA ILE A 11 -23.29 -8.48 -13.52
C ILE A 11 -21.86 -8.92 -13.83
N LEU A 12 -21.38 -9.98 -13.21
CA LEU A 12 -20.03 -10.52 -13.42
C LEU A 12 -19.84 -11.27 -14.76
N LEU A 13 -20.92 -11.72 -15.37
CA LEU A 13 -20.87 -12.47 -16.65
C LEU A 13 -20.94 -11.58 -17.91
N GLY A 14 -21.15 -10.28 -17.78
CA GLY A 14 -21.28 -9.33 -18.88
C GLY A 14 -20.03 -8.51 -19.23
N ALA A 15 -18.97 -8.61 -18.45
CA ALA A 15 -17.73 -7.87 -18.70
C ALA A 15 -16.88 -8.60 -19.76
N GLY A 16 -17.06 -8.24 -21.02
CA GLY A 16 -16.18 -8.66 -22.10
C GLY A 16 -14.73 -8.26 -21.80
N ALA A 17 -13.81 -9.18 -22.07
CA ALA A 17 -12.37 -8.99 -21.88
C ALA A 17 -11.91 -7.67 -22.49
N SER A 18 -11.38 -6.74 -21.68
CA SER A 18 -10.87 -5.47 -22.16
C SER A 18 -9.45 -5.63 -22.71
N PRO A 19 -9.03 -4.80 -23.69
CA PRO A 19 -7.70 -4.91 -24.31
C PRO A 19 -6.52 -4.70 -23.35
N ALA A 20 -6.75 -4.14 -22.15
CA ALA A 20 -5.73 -3.98 -21.12
C ALA A 20 -5.21 -5.32 -20.55
N TRP A 21 -6.04 -6.36 -20.54
CA TRP A 21 -5.65 -7.71 -20.10
C TRP A 21 -4.60 -8.35 -21.03
N ALA A 22 -4.73 -8.13 -22.32
CA ALA A 22 -3.79 -8.64 -23.29
C ALA A 22 -2.40 -8.03 -23.09
N GLN A 23 -2.32 -6.74 -22.80
CA GLN A 23 -1.05 -6.02 -22.65
C GLN A 23 -0.28 -6.41 -21.38
N GLN A 24 -0.97 -6.66 -20.28
CA GLN A 24 -0.32 -7.09 -19.02
C GLN A 24 0.18 -8.54 -19.10
N ASN A 25 -0.60 -9.41 -19.73
CA ASN A 25 -0.18 -10.78 -20.03
C ASN A 25 1.02 -10.82 -20.98
N ASP A 26 1.07 -9.93 -21.97
CA ASP A 26 2.21 -9.80 -22.90
C ASP A 26 3.49 -9.37 -22.16
N ILE A 27 3.42 -8.42 -21.22
CA ILE A 27 4.58 -7.97 -20.44
C ILE A 27 5.04 -9.06 -19.47
N ALA A 28 4.12 -9.75 -18.81
CA ALA A 28 4.45 -10.86 -17.92
C ALA A 28 5.07 -12.03 -18.72
N ALA A 29 4.51 -12.35 -19.89
CA ALA A 29 5.04 -13.37 -20.80
C ALA A 29 6.43 -12.99 -21.30
N LEU A 30 6.65 -11.74 -21.71
CA LEU A 30 7.96 -11.25 -22.14
C LEU A 30 9.00 -11.28 -21.01
N ARG A 31 8.63 -10.95 -19.77
CA ARG A 31 9.51 -11.07 -18.60
C ARG A 31 9.88 -12.53 -18.31
N ALA A 32 8.91 -13.43 -18.42
CA ALA A 32 9.16 -14.87 -18.25
C ALA A 32 10.09 -15.40 -19.36
N GLU A 33 9.92 -14.96 -20.60
CA GLU A 33 10.77 -15.32 -21.71
C GLU A 33 12.19 -14.79 -21.54
N VAL A 34 12.37 -13.53 -21.11
CA VAL A 34 13.69 -12.97 -20.76
C VAL A 34 14.37 -13.79 -19.66
N ALA A 35 13.65 -14.16 -18.62
CA ALA A 35 14.20 -15.01 -17.54
C ALA A 35 14.60 -16.40 -18.06
N GLN A 36 13.79 -17.02 -18.90
CA GLN A 36 14.10 -18.30 -19.52
C GLN A 36 15.35 -18.24 -20.41
N GLN A 37 15.47 -17.19 -21.23
CA GLN A 37 16.65 -16.99 -22.08
C GLN A 37 17.92 -16.77 -21.25
N GLN A 38 17.87 -16.07 -20.12
CA GLN A 38 19.01 -15.94 -19.22
C GLN A 38 19.51 -17.29 -18.66
N VAL A 39 18.58 -18.20 -18.36
CA VAL A 39 18.93 -19.57 -17.92
C VAL A 39 19.64 -20.33 -19.05
N VAL A 40 19.15 -20.19 -20.28
CA VAL A 40 19.78 -20.84 -21.45
C VAL A 40 21.18 -20.30 -21.68
N ILE A 41 21.39 -18.98 -21.61
CA ILE A 41 22.71 -18.34 -21.74
C ILE A 41 23.67 -18.90 -20.66
N ALA A 42 23.23 -18.98 -19.40
CA ALA A 42 24.04 -19.52 -18.32
C ALA A 42 24.43 -21.00 -18.56
N GLN A 43 23.53 -21.81 -19.13
CA GLN A 43 23.81 -23.19 -19.51
C GLN A 43 24.83 -23.29 -20.67
N LEU A 44 24.71 -22.43 -21.66
CA LEU A 44 25.64 -22.37 -22.78
C LEU A 44 27.05 -21.97 -22.33
N LEU A 45 27.19 -20.97 -21.47
CA LEU A 45 28.46 -20.56 -20.88
C LEU A 45 29.12 -21.72 -20.12
N LYS A 46 28.34 -22.44 -19.31
CA LYS A 46 28.85 -23.62 -18.60
C LYS A 46 29.32 -24.74 -19.53
N ARG A 47 28.67 -24.87 -20.68
CA ARG A 47 29.02 -25.84 -21.71
C ARG A 47 30.29 -25.43 -22.45
N ILE A 48 30.51 -24.14 -22.70
CA ILE A 48 31.79 -23.61 -23.23
C ILE A 48 32.94 -23.91 -22.27
N GLU A 49 32.79 -23.58 -20.98
CA GLU A 49 33.82 -23.89 -19.98
C GLU A 49 34.18 -25.39 -19.95
N ALA A 50 33.20 -26.27 -20.15
CA ALA A 50 33.44 -27.70 -20.21
C ALA A 50 34.19 -28.12 -21.50
N LEU A 51 33.92 -27.47 -22.63
CA LEU A 51 34.58 -27.72 -23.91
C LEU A 51 36.00 -27.14 -23.97
N GLU A 52 36.26 -26.00 -23.32
CA GLU A 52 37.63 -25.42 -23.22
C GLU A 52 38.62 -26.31 -22.46
N LYS A 53 38.11 -27.23 -21.64
CA LYS A 53 38.91 -28.23 -20.92
C LYS A 53 39.22 -29.49 -21.74
N GLN A 54 38.75 -29.59 -23.00
CA GLN A 54 39.00 -30.73 -23.90
C GLN A 54 40.18 -30.45 -24.82
N PRO A 55 40.86 -31.49 -25.37
CA PRO A 55 42.05 -31.33 -26.25
C PRO A 55 41.70 -30.53 -27.53
N ALA A 56 42.59 -29.61 -27.89
CA ALA A 56 42.39 -28.45 -28.76
C ALA A 56 41.98 -28.70 -30.25
N GLY A 57 41.80 -29.91 -30.71
CA GLY A 57 41.62 -30.18 -32.16
C GLY A 57 40.16 -30.22 -32.61
N GLN A 58 39.21 -30.53 -31.76
CA GLN A 58 37.78 -30.62 -32.11
C GLN A 58 36.88 -29.56 -31.44
N ALA A 59 37.39 -28.92 -30.42
CA ALA A 59 36.59 -27.96 -29.60
C ALA A 59 36.45 -26.56 -30.22
N ALA A 60 37.42 -26.12 -31.01
CA ALA A 60 37.48 -24.72 -31.47
C ALA A 60 36.29 -24.27 -32.34
N ALA A 61 35.85 -25.09 -33.27
CA ALA A 61 34.71 -24.76 -34.14
C ALA A 61 33.39 -24.72 -33.34
N THR A 62 33.22 -25.69 -32.44
CA THR A 62 32.01 -25.76 -31.58
C THR A 62 31.97 -24.63 -30.56
N VAL A 63 33.11 -24.18 -30.03
CA VAL A 63 33.20 -23.01 -29.12
C VAL A 63 32.84 -21.71 -29.86
N GLN A 64 33.31 -21.52 -31.10
CA GLN A 64 32.96 -20.36 -31.91
C GLN A 64 31.45 -20.32 -32.26
N GLU A 65 30.85 -21.45 -32.58
CA GLU A 65 29.43 -21.56 -32.86
C GLU A 65 28.60 -21.23 -31.60
N LEU A 66 28.98 -21.79 -30.43
CA LEU A 66 28.33 -21.50 -29.15
C LEU A 66 28.49 -20.03 -28.72
N GLN A 67 29.64 -19.42 -29.01
CA GLN A 67 29.85 -17.98 -28.72
C GLN A 67 28.95 -17.10 -29.65
N ALA A 68 28.77 -17.47 -30.91
CA ALA A 68 27.85 -16.78 -31.79
C ALA A 68 26.39 -16.91 -31.33
N ASP A 69 26.00 -18.12 -30.90
CA ASP A 69 24.64 -18.36 -30.36
C ASP A 69 24.39 -17.56 -29.09
N ILE A 70 25.35 -17.50 -28.17
CA ILE A 70 25.26 -16.69 -26.96
C ILE A 70 25.07 -15.22 -27.32
N LYS A 71 25.87 -14.70 -28.24
CA LYS A 71 25.77 -13.30 -28.66
C LYS A 71 24.42 -13.00 -29.30
N ALA A 72 23.92 -13.89 -30.15
CA ALA A 72 22.60 -13.75 -30.76
C ALA A 72 21.48 -13.76 -29.72
N GLN A 73 21.61 -14.59 -28.67
CA GLN A 73 20.65 -14.60 -27.57
C GLN A 73 20.76 -13.36 -26.67
N GLU A 74 21.97 -12.88 -26.38
CA GLU A 74 22.16 -11.62 -25.66
C GLU A 74 21.55 -10.44 -26.42
N ASP A 75 21.75 -10.36 -27.72
CA ASP A 75 21.16 -9.33 -28.57
C ASP A 75 19.61 -9.42 -28.57
N SER A 76 19.05 -10.62 -28.61
CA SER A 76 17.61 -10.87 -28.50
C SER A 76 17.07 -10.44 -27.12
N VAL A 77 17.74 -10.82 -26.04
CA VAL A 77 17.37 -10.40 -24.66
C VAL A 77 17.41 -8.89 -24.51
N ASN A 78 18.45 -8.24 -25.04
CA ASN A 78 18.56 -6.79 -24.99
C ASN A 78 17.44 -6.11 -25.81
N SER A 79 17.13 -6.63 -27.00
CA SER A 79 16.00 -6.14 -27.81
C SER A 79 14.64 -6.28 -27.10
N LEU A 80 14.40 -7.43 -26.46
CA LEU A 80 13.19 -7.65 -25.65
C LEU A 80 13.14 -6.71 -24.45
N ARG A 81 14.27 -6.55 -23.75
CA ARG A 81 14.40 -5.61 -22.63
C ARG A 81 14.11 -4.18 -23.07
N ASP A 82 14.66 -3.74 -24.21
CA ASP A 82 14.44 -2.42 -24.75
C ASP A 82 12.96 -2.23 -25.15
N THR A 83 12.34 -3.25 -25.72
CA THR A 83 10.92 -3.24 -26.06
C THR A 83 10.05 -3.11 -24.80
N VAL A 84 10.32 -3.88 -23.76
CA VAL A 84 9.61 -3.80 -22.46
C VAL A 84 9.85 -2.44 -21.80
N ASN A 85 11.10 -1.96 -21.79
CA ASN A 85 11.45 -0.68 -21.18
C ASN A 85 10.97 0.53 -21.98
N SER A 86 10.70 0.38 -23.30
CA SER A 86 10.16 1.47 -24.10
C SER A 86 8.68 1.75 -23.84
N LYS A 87 7.94 0.76 -23.33
CA LYS A 87 6.51 0.89 -23.03
C LYS A 87 6.30 1.56 -21.67
N VAL A 88 5.28 2.38 -21.59
CA VAL A 88 4.72 2.83 -20.31
C VAL A 88 3.84 1.70 -19.80
N ASN A 89 4.07 1.23 -18.59
CA ASN A 89 3.17 0.28 -17.94
C ASN A 89 1.96 1.04 -17.42
N LEU A 90 0.79 0.57 -17.80
CA LEU A 90 -0.48 1.06 -17.29
C LEU A 90 -1.10 -0.06 -16.47
N ASN A 91 -1.36 0.20 -15.22
CA ASN A 91 -2.07 -0.69 -14.31
C ASN A 91 -3.15 0.10 -13.62
N GLY A 92 -4.06 -0.57 -12.97
CA GLY A 92 -5.07 0.12 -12.20
C GLY A 92 -5.85 -0.82 -11.30
N TYR A 93 -6.69 -0.23 -10.50
CA TYR A 93 -7.61 -0.97 -9.65
C TYR A 93 -8.94 -0.24 -9.58
N TYR A 94 -9.99 -1.03 -9.40
CA TYR A 94 -11.34 -0.57 -9.13
C TYR A 94 -11.83 -1.21 -7.86
N ASN A 95 -12.36 -0.41 -6.93
CA ASN A 95 -12.90 -0.86 -5.67
C ASN A 95 -14.34 -0.38 -5.52
N PHE A 96 -15.29 -1.31 -5.59
CA PHE A 96 -16.68 -1.07 -5.25
C PHE A 96 -16.97 -1.60 -3.87
N ARG A 97 -17.56 -0.77 -3.03
CA ARG A 97 -17.79 -1.05 -1.63
C ARG A 97 -19.25 -0.91 -1.25
N PHE A 98 -19.67 -1.74 -0.34
CA PHE A 98 -20.92 -1.67 0.37
C PHE A 98 -20.64 -1.63 1.86
N PHE A 99 -21.31 -0.77 2.59
CA PHE A 99 -21.24 -0.78 4.04
C PHE A 99 -22.59 -0.44 4.65
N ALA A 100 -22.81 -0.92 5.87
CA ALA A 100 -23.91 -0.59 6.73
C ALA A 100 -23.41 -0.67 8.15
N ASP A 101 -23.49 0.40 8.87
CA ASP A 101 -23.15 0.42 10.28
C ASP A 101 -24.31 0.90 11.14
N GLY A 102 -24.18 0.70 12.44
CA GLY A 102 -25.20 1.08 13.41
C GLY A 102 -24.98 2.48 13.98
N SER A 103 -24.16 3.30 13.34
CA SER A 103 -23.82 4.66 13.78
C SER A 103 -24.79 5.71 13.24
N GLU A 104 -26.01 5.35 12.85
CA GLU A 104 -27.01 6.23 12.19
C GLU A 104 -26.74 6.53 10.71
N GLU A 105 -25.61 6.04 10.17
CA GLU A 105 -25.34 6.19 8.75
C GLU A 105 -26.21 5.25 7.90
N PRO A 106 -26.77 5.74 6.79
CA PRO A 106 -27.57 4.90 5.92
C PRO A 106 -26.71 3.84 5.24
N LEU A 107 -27.33 2.71 4.94
CA LEU A 107 -26.76 1.67 4.09
C LEU A 107 -26.30 2.29 2.76
N ALA A 108 -25.02 2.19 2.44
CA ALA A 108 -24.43 2.85 1.28
C ALA A 108 -23.69 1.88 0.34
N PHE A 109 -23.85 2.15 -0.95
CA PHE A 109 -22.99 1.61 -2.00
C PHE A 109 -22.05 2.73 -2.47
N GLN A 110 -20.77 2.46 -2.51
CA GLN A 110 -19.77 3.43 -2.94
C GLN A 110 -18.89 2.86 -4.04
N GLN A 111 -18.66 3.64 -5.08
CA GLN A 111 -17.43 3.51 -5.85
C GLN A 111 -16.34 4.15 -4.99
N HIS A 112 -15.58 3.30 -4.29
CA HIS A 112 -14.65 3.82 -3.30
C HIS A 112 -13.42 4.41 -3.98
N HIS A 113 -12.76 3.65 -4.87
CA HIS A 113 -11.56 4.10 -5.56
C HIS A 113 -11.47 3.51 -6.97
N LEU A 114 -11.07 4.35 -7.92
CA LEU A 114 -10.57 3.93 -9.22
C LEU A 114 -9.16 4.51 -9.38
N GLY A 115 -8.14 3.68 -9.20
CA GLY A 115 -6.74 4.07 -9.33
C GLY A 115 -6.20 3.74 -10.72
N VAL A 116 -5.44 4.67 -11.30
CA VAL A 116 -4.69 4.46 -12.56
C VAL A 116 -3.22 4.73 -12.30
N LEU A 117 -2.39 3.70 -12.45
CA LEU A 117 -0.96 3.75 -12.23
C LEU A 117 -0.22 3.71 -13.57
N MET A 118 0.56 4.74 -13.85
CA MET A 118 1.45 4.82 -14.99
C MET A 118 2.89 4.74 -14.51
N SER A 119 3.63 3.76 -14.98
CA SER A 119 5.04 3.61 -14.58
C SER A 119 5.93 3.37 -15.78
N LYS A 120 7.19 3.79 -15.66
CA LYS A 120 8.21 3.56 -16.66
C LYS A 120 9.58 3.40 -16.02
N GLN A 121 10.34 2.43 -16.53
CA GLN A 121 11.74 2.24 -16.19
C GLN A 121 12.62 2.60 -17.39
N LEU A 122 13.62 3.45 -17.20
CA LEU A 122 14.61 3.87 -18.19
C LEU A 122 16.01 3.65 -17.62
N GLY A 123 16.56 2.46 -17.82
CA GLY A 123 17.84 2.08 -17.24
C GLY A 123 17.79 2.19 -15.71
N LYS A 124 18.56 3.13 -15.16
CA LYS A 124 18.61 3.40 -13.70
C LYS A 124 17.51 4.36 -13.22
N PHE A 125 16.74 4.96 -14.12
CA PHE A 125 15.68 5.88 -13.76
C PHE A 125 14.33 5.17 -13.75
N GLY A 126 13.56 5.36 -12.69
CA GLY A 126 12.18 4.94 -12.56
C GLY A 126 11.25 6.14 -12.47
N PHE A 127 10.03 5.98 -12.94
CA PHE A 127 8.95 6.95 -12.83
C PHE A 127 7.66 6.23 -12.45
N LEU A 128 6.88 6.82 -11.56
CA LEU A 128 5.52 6.41 -11.26
C LEU A 128 4.65 7.64 -11.12
N MET A 129 3.45 7.57 -11.72
CA MET A 129 2.35 8.46 -11.45
C MET A 129 1.11 7.62 -11.15
N GLU A 130 0.41 7.96 -10.10
CA GLU A 130 -0.84 7.34 -9.69
C GLU A 130 -1.90 8.44 -9.57
N LEU A 131 -2.97 8.24 -10.32
CA LEU A 131 -4.18 9.07 -10.26
C LEU A 131 -5.27 8.24 -9.61
N GLU A 132 -5.91 8.80 -8.62
CA GLU A 132 -7.04 8.18 -7.95
C GLU A 132 -8.29 9.03 -8.17
N LEU A 133 -9.34 8.38 -8.63
CA LEU A 133 -10.67 8.96 -8.73
C LEU A 133 -11.49 8.41 -7.57
N GLN A 134 -11.84 9.29 -6.66
CA GLN A 134 -12.68 8.99 -5.49
C GLN A 134 -14.09 9.52 -5.75
N ASN A 135 -15.08 8.72 -5.41
CA ASN A 135 -16.46 9.15 -5.36
C ASN A 135 -16.98 8.85 -3.95
N VAL A 136 -16.74 9.77 -3.04
CA VAL A 136 -17.21 9.68 -1.66
C VAL A 136 -18.56 10.35 -1.58
N PRO A 137 -19.60 9.69 -1.04
CA PRO A 137 -20.88 10.37 -0.74
C PRO A 137 -20.64 11.51 0.25
N HIS A 138 -21.24 12.63 -0.03
CA HIS A 138 -21.08 13.85 0.73
C HIS A 138 -21.82 13.76 2.07
N HIS A 139 -21.10 13.91 3.18
CA HIS A 139 -21.70 14.06 4.52
C HIS A 139 -22.02 15.54 4.87
N ALA A 140 -22.02 16.45 3.91
CA ALA A 140 -22.26 17.88 4.13
C ALA A 140 -23.64 18.23 4.68
N GLU A 141 -24.59 17.29 4.71
CA GLU A 141 -25.90 17.56 5.30
C GLU A 141 -25.91 17.56 6.84
N LEU A 142 -24.93 16.90 7.48
CA LEU A 142 -24.88 16.84 8.95
C LEU A 142 -24.32 18.12 9.59
N ALA A 143 -23.48 18.86 8.90
CA ALA A 143 -22.94 20.14 9.39
C ALA A 143 -23.96 21.29 9.31
N ALA A 144 -25.04 21.14 8.55
CA ALA A 144 -26.03 22.19 8.37
C ALA A 144 -27.11 22.27 9.47
N GLU A 145 -27.22 21.26 10.34
CA GLU A 145 -28.22 21.22 11.40
C GLU A 145 -27.78 21.80 12.76
N HIS A 146 -26.49 22.07 12.96
CA HIS A 146 -25.97 22.64 14.22
C HIS A 146 -25.07 23.86 13.98
N PRO A 147 -25.64 25.05 13.69
CA PRO A 147 -24.85 26.26 13.37
C PRO A 147 -24.15 26.90 14.58
N GLU A 148 -24.21 26.33 15.77
CA GLU A 148 -23.64 26.93 16.98
C GLU A 148 -22.29 26.29 17.41
N GLU A 149 -21.79 25.30 16.68
CA GLU A 149 -20.48 24.67 16.93
C GLU A 149 -19.44 25.01 15.83
N GLU A 150 -19.40 26.26 15.39
CA GLU A 150 -18.53 26.72 14.31
C GLU A 150 -17.02 26.45 14.53
N GLU A 151 -16.57 26.40 15.78
CA GLU A 151 -15.13 26.34 16.08
C GLU A 151 -14.54 24.92 15.99
N VAL A 152 -15.34 23.89 16.27
CA VAL A 152 -14.91 22.48 16.12
C VAL A 152 -15.19 21.98 14.70
N ALA A 153 -16.26 22.46 14.08
CA ALA A 153 -16.60 22.19 12.70
C ALA A 153 -15.54 22.69 11.72
N GLU A 154 -14.84 23.79 12.02
CA GLU A 154 -13.81 24.37 11.14
C GLU A 154 -12.54 23.51 11.07
N ILE A 155 -12.19 22.77 12.13
CA ILE A 155 -11.05 21.84 12.14
C ILE A 155 -11.41 20.55 11.39
N VAL A 156 -12.63 20.06 11.53
CA VAL A 156 -13.13 18.89 10.81
C VAL A 156 -13.45 19.27 9.37
N ALA A 157 -14.03 20.44 9.11
CA ALA A 157 -14.34 20.93 7.77
C ALA A 157 -13.08 21.23 6.93
N ALA A 158 -11.94 21.58 7.53
CA ALA A 158 -10.70 21.74 6.79
C ALA A 158 -10.12 20.41 6.26
N GLU A 159 -10.49 19.28 6.90
CA GLU A 159 -10.23 17.94 6.33
C GLU A 159 -11.37 17.48 5.39
N GLU A 160 -12.58 18.03 5.53
CA GLU A 160 -13.77 17.65 4.76
C GLU A 160 -13.99 18.50 3.50
N ASP A 161 -13.44 19.71 3.41
CA ASP A 161 -13.56 20.56 2.21
C ASP A 161 -12.88 19.95 0.96
N ASP A 162 -12.11 18.88 1.14
CA ASP A 162 -11.55 18.06 0.05
C ASP A 162 -12.50 16.91 -0.38
N LEU A 163 -13.66 16.77 0.29
CA LEU A 163 -14.66 15.73 0.04
C LEU A 163 -15.94 16.27 -0.60
N SER A 164 -15.85 17.34 -1.41
CA SER A 164 -16.98 17.77 -2.20
C SER A 164 -17.48 16.61 -3.07
N GLY A 165 -18.74 16.23 -2.93
CA GLY A 165 -19.35 15.01 -3.49
C GLY A 165 -19.40 14.88 -5.01
N GLU A 166 -18.61 15.67 -5.70
CA GLU A 166 -18.33 15.57 -7.12
C GLU A 166 -16.96 14.92 -7.29
N GLY A 167 -16.91 13.68 -7.75
CA GLY A 167 -15.75 12.83 -7.92
C GLY A 167 -14.41 13.56 -8.04
N GLN A 168 -13.57 13.42 -7.04
CA GLN A 168 -12.26 14.08 -7.01
C GLN A 168 -11.21 13.25 -7.73
N VAL A 169 -10.28 13.95 -8.37
CA VAL A 169 -9.06 13.33 -8.93
C VAL A 169 -7.89 13.73 -8.05
N ALA A 170 -7.39 12.77 -7.29
CA ALA A 170 -6.20 12.94 -6.47
C ALA A 170 -4.96 12.39 -7.19
N VAL A 171 -3.80 12.99 -6.97
CA VAL A 171 -2.51 12.44 -7.34
C VAL A 171 -1.92 11.81 -6.10
N GLU A 172 -2.00 10.49 -5.98
CA GLU A 172 -1.46 9.74 -4.83
C GLU A 172 0.07 9.64 -4.90
N ASN A 173 0.60 9.30 -6.06
CA ASN A 173 2.02 9.21 -6.34
C ASN A 173 2.38 10.01 -7.59
N ALA A 174 3.48 10.75 -7.53
CA ALA A 174 4.11 11.37 -8.69
C ALA A 174 5.60 11.56 -8.39
N TRP A 175 6.41 10.57 -8.70
CA TRP A 175 7.82 10.60 -8.37
C TRP A 175 8.71 10.09 -9.49
N MET A 176 9.96 10.55 -9.45
CA MET A 176 11.07 10.03 -10.25
C MET A 176 12.14 9.48 -9.30
N GLU A 177 12.76 8.38 -9.69
CA GLU A 177 13.77 7.69 -8.91
C GLU A 177 15.02 7.41 -9.75
N TYR A 178 16.20 7.60 -9.15
CA TYR A 178 17.46 7.18 -9.71
C TYR A 178 18.07 6.09 -8.83
N ASN A 179 18.23 4.88 -9.37
CA ASN A 179 18.81 3.72 -8.71
C ASN A 179 20.26 3.56 -9.14
N HIS A 180 21.19 4.10 -8.36
CA HIS A 180 22.63 3.93 -8.61
C HIS A 180 23.05 2.46 -8.45
N SER A 181 22.61 1.85 -7.37
CA SER A 181 22.83 0.45 -6.99
C SER A 181 21.67 -0.04 -6.10
N PRO A 182 21.56 -1.34 -5.80
CA PRO A 182 20.59 -1.83 -4.83
C PRO A 182 20.70 -1.16 -3.44
N LEU A 183 21.93 -0.77 -3.06
CA LEU A 183 22.21 -0.12 -1.78
C LEU A 183 21.94 1.38 -1.77
N PHE A 184 21.77 2.00 -2.93
CA PHE A 184 21.64 3.45 -3.01
C PHE A 184 20.76 3.87 -4.18
N GLY A 185 19.64 4.47 -3.85
CA GLY A 185 18.70 5.13 -4.74
C GLY A 185 18.24 6.46 -4.16
N VAL A 186 17.85 7.36 -5.05
CA VAL A 186 17.28 8.67 -4.69
C VAL A 186 15.94 8.80 -5.40
N ARG A 187 14.89 9.10 -4.65
CA ARG A 187 13.55 9.36 -5.17
C ARG A 187 13.17 10.80 -4.86
N VAL A 188 12.54 11.48 -5.81
CA VAL A 188 12.07 12.85 -5.67
C VAL A 188 10.62 12.95 -6.15
N GLY A 189 9.81 13.74 -5.45
CA GLY A 189 8.41 13.96 -5.81
C GLY A 189 7.43 13.61 -4.71
N LYS A 190 6.16 13.45 -5.09
CA LYS A 190 5.07 13.01 -4.22
C LYS A 190 5.09 11.49 -4.12
N GLN A 191 5.07 10.96 -2.92
CA GLN A 191 5.12 9.53 -2.65
C GLN A 191 4.37 9.19 -1.38
N LEU A 192 3.87 7.98 -1.29
CA LEU A 192 3.28 7.47 -0.06
C LEU A 192 4.33 7.30 1.03
N SER A 193 3.90 7.51 2.25
CA SER A 193 4.71 7.29 3.44
C SER A 193 5.29 5.88 3.50
N PRO A 194 6.48 5.67 4.06
CA PRO A 194 7.19 4.39 3.93
C PRO A 194 6.64 3.25 4.79
N GLN A 195 5.68 3.48 5.68
CA GLN A 195 5.07 2.46 6.51
C GLN A 195 4.43 1.37 5.66
N TYR A 196 4.38 0.15 6.20
CA TYR A 196 3.92 -1.02 5.47
C TYR A 196 2.51 -0.83 4.90
N TRP A 197 1.57 -0.34 5.72
CA TRP A 197 0.19 -0.18 5.26
C TRP A 197 0.10 0.81 4.09
N TRP A 198 0.69 1.98 4.20
CA TRP A 198 0.68 2.95 3.10
C TRP A 198 1.32 2.43 1.82
N GLN A 199 2.37 1.62 1.93
CA GLN A 199 3.01 0.99 0.76
C GLN A 199 2.17 -0.16 0.17
N ASN A 200 1.19 -0.69 0.89
CA ASN A 200 0.38 -1.85 0.52
C ASN A 200 -1.12 -1.60 0.69
N HIS A 201 -1.57 -0.35 0.72
CA HIS A 201 -2.98 0.03 0.95
C HIS A 201 -3.90 -0.35 -0.21
N TYR A 202 -3.35 -0.74 -1.34
CA TYR A 202 -4.11 -1.10 -2.52
C TYR A 202 -5.16 -2.18 -2.22
N PRO A 203 -6.40 -1.98 -2.68
CA PRO A 203 -7.51 -2.85 -2.28
C PRO A 203 -7.32 -4.33 -2.64
N ASN A 204 -6.54 -4.64 -3.67
CA ASN A 204 -6.19 -6.01 -4.04
C ASN A 204 -5.15 -6.65 -3.11
N LEU A 205 -4.37 -5.87 -2.37
CA LEU A 205 -3.33 -6.36 -1.46
C LEU A 205 -3.83 -6.50 -0.03
N THR A 206 -4.76 -5.65 0.40
CA THR A 206 -5.30 -5.67 1.75
C THR A 206 -6.30 -6.81 1.97
N LEU A 207 -6.37 -7.33 3.18
CA LEU A 207 -7.38 -8.33 3.56
C LEU A 207 -8.72 -7.67 3.88
N SER A 208 -8.69 -6.58 4.61
CA SER A 208 -9.84 -5.78 5.00
C SER A 208 -10.29 -4.82 3.91
N THR A 209 -11.52 -4.33 4.01
CA THR A 209 -12.07 -3.28 3.14
C THR A 209 -11.59 -1.89 3.56
N ASP A 210 -11.24 -1.70 4.84
CA ASP A 210 -10.86 -0.43 5.43
C ASP A 210 -9.41 -0.35 5.87
N LEU A 211 -8.91 0.88 5.92
CA LEU A 211 -7.65 1.24 6.58
C LEU A 211 -7.77 1.03 8.11
N PRO A 212 -6.66 0.72 8.81
CA PRO A 212 -6.65 0.77 10.26
C PRO A 212 -6.97 2.19 10.77
N ILE A 213 -7.81 2.29 11.80
CA ILE A 213 -8.34 3.57 12.33
C ILE A 213 -7.25 4.56 12.78
N TYR A 214 -6.06 4.08 13.15
CA TYR A 214 -4.97 4.94 13.65
C TYR A 214 -4.10 5.53 12.54
N LEU A 215 -4.18 4.99 11.34
CA LEU A 215 -3.13 5.16 10.33
C LEU A 215 -2.95 6.62 9.90
N ARG A 216 -4.04 7.32 9.61
CA ARG A 216 -4.02 8.73 9.19
C ARG A 216 -3.64 9.68 10.30
N GLU A 217 -3.86 9.27 11.56
CA GLU A 217 -3.65 10.11 12.72
C GLU A 217 -2.19 10.17 13.18
N LEU A 218 -1.40 9.15 12.91
CA LEU A 218 -0.05 9.04 13.46
C LEU A 218 1.05 9.36 12.45
N PHE A 219 0.98 8.81 11.26
CA PHE A 219 1.94 9.09 10.21
C PHE A 219 1.27 9.82 9.04
N PRO A 220 1.98 10.75 8.37
CA PRO A 220 1.45 11.33 7.14
C PRO A 220 1.19 10.23 6.10
N ALA A 221 0.09 10.33 5.37
CA ALA A 221 -0.21 9.40 4.28
C ALA A 221 0.79 9.57 3.13
N GLU A 222 1.10 10.81 2.82
CA GLU A 222 1.88 11.22 1.68
C GLU A 222 3.04 12.13 2.07
N LEU A 223 4.09 12.11 1.25
CA LEU A 223 5.30 12.89 1.41
C LEU A 223 5.64 13.57 0.07
N VAL A 224 5.85 14.87 0.07
CA VAL A 224 6.43 15.59 -1.08
C VAL A 224 7.85 16.02 -0.74
N GLY A 225 8.82 15.33 -1.33
CA GLY A 225 10.21 15.59 -0.92
C GLY A 225 11.22 14.70 -1.62
N VAL A 226 12.29 14.40 -0.90
CA VAL A 226 13.41 13.59 -1.35
C VAL A 226 13.58 12.41 -0.40
N THR A 227 13.70 11.22 -0.97
CA THR A 227 13.96 9.98 -0.22
C THR A 227 15.26 9.34 -0.71
N LEU A 228 16.14 9.04 0.22
CA LEU A 228 17.28 8.14 0.03
C LEU A 228 16.85 6.74 0.45
N GLN A 229 17.12 5.74 -0.37
CA GLN A 229 16.70 4.37 -0.06
C GLN A 229 17.70 3.35 -0.58
N GLY A 230 17.70 2.19 0.05
CA GLY A 230 18.50 1.07 -0.40
C GLY A 230 18.09 -0.21 0.29
N THR A 231 18.41 -1.31 -0.37
CA THR A 231 18.22 -2.65 0.16
C THR A 231 19.46 -3.50 -0.13
N THR A 232 19.76 -4.40 0.76
CA THR A 232 20.79 -5.44 0.53
C THR A 232 20.26 -6.77 1.01
N SER A 233 20.72 -7.84 0.41
CA SER A 233 20.43 -9.17 0.86
C SER A 233 21.69 -10.03 0.82
N ALA A 234 21.78 -10.99 1.74
CA ALA A 234 22.84 -11.96 1.81
C ALA A 234 22.22 -13.36 1.97
N GLY A 235 22.73 -14.32 1.20
CA GLY A 235 22.17 -15.66 1.13
C GLY A 235 21.61 -15.99 -0.24
N VAL A 236 21.01 -17.15 -0.37
CA VAL A 236 20.40 -17.63 -1.61
C VAL A 236 19.02 -18.24 -1.33
N GLY A 237 18.01 -17.79 -2.07
CA GLY A 237 16.65 -18.31 -1.97
C GLY A 237 16.05 -18.14 -0.57
N ALA A 238 15.51 -19.21 0.00
CA ALA A 238 14.86 -19.18 1.30
C ALA A 238 15.77 -18.82 2.48
N SER A 239 17.09 -18.90 2.31
CA SER A 239 18.08 -18.53 3.34
C SER A 239 18.54 -17.07 3.21
N GLU A 240 17.83 -16.24 2.46
CA GLU A 240 18.18 -14.86 2.23
C GLU A 240 17.81 -13.99 3.44
N PHE A 241 18.83 -13.32 4.01
CA PHE A 241 18.64 -12.25 4.99
C PHE A 241 18.65 -10.91 4.27
N GLY A 242 17.64 -10.09 4.48
CA GLY A 242 17.50 -8.78 3.84
C GLY A 242 17.52 -7.64 4.85
N VAL A 243 18.17 -6.55 4.48
CA VAL A 243 18.12 -5.27 5.21
C VAL A 243 17.75 -4.16 4.23
N GLY A 244 16.85 -3.30 4.64
CA GLY A 244 16.45 -2.14 3.85
C GLY A 244 16.41 -0.88 4.71
N TYR A 245 16.58 0.26 4.07
CA TYR A 245 16.44 1.56 4.71
C TYR A 245 15.76 2.56 3.77
N LYS A 246 15.05 3.51 4.36
CA LYS A 246 14.59 4.74 3.73
C LYS A 246 14.87 5.89 4.69
N PHE A 247 15.38 6.99 4.17
CA PHE A 247 15.51 8.26 4.88
C PHE A 247 14.91 9.33 4.00
N TYR A 248 14.04 10.17 4.53
CA TYR A 248 13.37 11.19 3.74
C TYR A 248 13.38 12.56 4.43
N VAL A 249 13.37 13.59 3.59
CA VAL A 249 13.08 14.97 3.95
C VAL A 249 11.96 15.44 3.05
N ALA A 250 10.89 15.94 3.66
CA ALA A 250 9.68 16.32 2.95
C ALA A 250 9.09 17.62 3.48
N ASN A 251 8.12 18.16 2.78
CA ASN A 251 7.31 19.25 3.26
C ASN A 251 6.59 18.83 4.55
N ASN A 252 6.28 19.79 5.42
CA ASN A 252 5.43 19.51 6.56
C ASN A 252 4.02 19.15 6.08
N ASN A 253 3.48 18.09 6.63
CA ASN A 253 2.16 17.59 6.27
C ASN A 253 1.10 18.24 7.16
N PHE A 254 0.84 19.52 6.91
CA PHE A 254 -0.06 20.29 7.77
C PHE A 254 -1.53 20.22 7.32
N GLU A 255 -1.81 20.02 6.06
CA GLU A 255 -3.17 20.10 5.48
C GLU A 255 -3.29 19.16 4.29
N GLY A 256 -3.06 17.90 4.35
CA GLY A 256 -3.34 16.93 3.28
C GLY A 256 -2.98 17.36 1.83
N ASN A 257 -2.94 18.64 1.59
CA ASN A 257 -2.68 19.30 0.32
C ASN A 257 -1.30 19.94 0.27
N SER A 258 -0.31 19.16 0.02
CA SER A 258 1.09 19.51 -0.10
C SER A 258 1.44 20.40 -1.31
N ARG A 259 0.52 21.24 -1.80
CA ARG A 259 0.77 22.07 -2.98
C ARG A 259 1.90 23.05 -2.79
N MET A 260 2.04 23.61 -1.60
CA MET A 260 3.18 24.44 -1.22
C MET A 260 3.38 24.37 0.28
N ASP A 261 4.60 24.09 0.70
CA ASP A 261 5.01 24.31 2.08
C ASP A 261 5.12 25.83 2.27
N ARG A 262 4.09 26.43 2.80
CA ARG A 262 4.02 27.90 3.02
C ARG A 262 4.79 28.32 4.27
N ARG A 263 5.36 27.37 5.01
CA ARG A 263 5.96 27.61 6.33
C ARG A 263 7.41 27.15 6.36
N ASP A 264 8.20 27.84 7.15
CA ASP A 264 9.58 27.48 7.41
C ASP A 264 9.64 26.16 8.18
N GLY A 265 10.51 25.27 7.75
CA GLY A 265 10.71 23.95 8.34
C GLY A 265 10.36 22.83 7.39
N LYS A 266 11.02 21.72 7.58
CA LYS A 266 10.79 20.48 6.83
C LYS A 266 10.58 19.33 7.79
N SER A 267 9.74 18.40 7.40
CA SER A 267 9.65 17.10 8.07
C SER A 267 10.79 16.20 7.61
N TRP A 268 11.18 15.29 8.46
CA TRP A 268 12.09 14.21 8.12
C TRP A 268 11.67 12.91 8.81
N GLY A 269 12.10 11.81 8.25
CA GLY A 269 11.86 10.51 8.86
C GLY A 269 12.77 9.45 8.29
N ALA A 270 12.74 8.32 8.94
CA ALA A 270 13.51 7.16 8.52
C ALA A 270 12.74 5.87 8.81
N ARG A 271 12.99 4.88 7.96
CA ARG A 271 12.55 3.51 8.11
C ARG A 271 13.74 2.57 8.01
N GLY A 272 13.87 1.68 8.96
CA GLY A 272 14.77 0.53 8.88
C GLY A 272 13.96 -0.75 8.85
N GLN A 273 14.27 -1.67 7.96
CA GLN A 273 13.57 -2.96 7.86
C GLN A 273 14.55 -4.12 7.76
N VAL A 274 14.14 -5.25 8.32
CA VAL A 274 14.86 -6.52 8.21
C VAL A 274 13.90 -7.59 7.70
N ARG A 275 14.41 -8.44 6.83
CA ARG A 275 13.79 -9.69 6.41
C ARG A 275 14.63 -10.84 6.88
N LEU A 276 14.06 -11.74 7.65
CA LEU A 276 14.77 -12.91 8.13
C LEU A 276 14.73 -14.04 7.10
N PRO A 277 15.77 -14.91 7.11
CA PRO A 277 15.76 -16.12 6.30
C PRO A 277 14.52 -16.97 6.57
N THR A 278 13.95 -17.52 5.50
CA THR A 278 12.78 -18.39 5.55
C THR A 278 13.19 -19.83 5.32
N GLY A 279 12.35 -20.78 5.71
CA GLY A 279 12.58 -22.20 5.52
C GLY A 279 11.55 -23.07 6.25
N GLY A 280 11.29 -24.26 5.75
CA GLY A 280 10.29 -25.13 6.31
C GLY A 280 8.90 -24.51 6.29
N ALA A 281 8.27 -24.39 7.45
CA ALA A 281 6.96 -23.75 7.60
C ALA A 281 7.02 -22.22 7.54
N LEU A 282 8.14 -21.58 7.87
CA LEU A 282 8.32 -20.14 7.85
C LEU A 282 8.50 -19.65 6.41
N ARG A 283 7.52 -18.94 5.88
CA ARG A 283 7.52 -18.41 4.51
C ARG A 283 7.92 -16.95 4.43
N ARG A 284 7.65 -16.18 5.51
CA ARG A 284 7.97 -14.75 5.59
C ARG A 284 8.18 -14.33 7.04
N PHE A 285 9.18 -13.51 7.28
CA PHE A 285 9.29 -12.70 8.48
C PHE A 285 9.97 -11.39 8.12
N ASP A 286 9.18 -10.32 8.13
CA ASP A 286 9.65 -8.95 7.95
C ASP A 286 9.34 -8.16 9.22
N ALA A 287 10.27 -7.33 9.66
CA ALA A 287 10.07 -6.37 10.73
C ALA A 287 10.64 -5.01 10.33
N ALA A 288 10.00 -3.93 10.75
CA ALA A 288 10.49 -2.59 10.49
C ALA A 288 10.25 -1.66 11.68
N PHE A 289 11.09 -0.63 11.73
CA PHE A 289 10.99 0.47 12.66
C PHE A 289 10.97 1.79 11.88
N ASP A 290 10.05 2.67 12.25
CA ASP A 290 9.79 3.95 11.60
C ASP A 290 9.91 5.08 12.61
N ILE A 291 10.50 6.19 12.15
CA ILE A 291 10.50 7.47 12.86
C ILE A 291 10.04 8.58 11.92
N TYR A 292 9.33 9.54 12.49
CA TYR A 292 8.92 10.76 11.80
C TYR A 292 9.05 11.94 12.76
N ARG A 293 9.52 13.07 12.23
CA ARG A 293 9.53 14.35 12.92
C ARG A 293 9.11 15.44 11.94
N GLY A 294 8.10 16.17 12.32
CA GLY A 294 7.56 17.26 11.51
C GLY A 294 6.81 18.24 12.40
N ASN A 295 5.95 19.02 11.79
CA ASN A 295 5.03 19.89 12.49
C ASN A 295 3.59 19.50 12.13
N VAL A 296 2.70 19.63 13.09
CA VAL A 296 1.27 19.38 12.94
C VAL A 296 0.50 20.62 13.40
N GLY A 297 -0.62 20.90 12.77
CA GLY A 297 -1.53 21.95 13.17
C GLY A 297 -2.21 21.66 14.49
N ILE A 298 -2.36 22.68 15.31
CA ILE A 298 -3.00 22.61 16.63
C ILE A 298 -4.09 23.66 16.81
N GLY A 299 -4.69 24.13 15.72
CA GLY A 299 -5.66 25.20 15.70
C GLY A 299 -5.04 26.58 15.45
N ASN A 300 -5.86 27.54 15.02
CA ASN A 300 -5.50 28.96 14.83
C ASN A 300 -4.12 29.20 14.19
N ASP A 301 -3.76 28.46 13.16
CA ASP A 301 -2.47 28.58 12.45
C ASP A 301 -1.22 28.27 13.29
N GLU A 302 -1.36 27.78 14.49
CA GLU A 302 -0.22 27.36 15.32
C GLU A 302 0.28 25.98 14.90
N LEU A 303 1.60 25.80 14.93
CA LEU A 303 2.30 24.55 14.67
C LEU A 303 2.91 24.00 15.94
N ALA A 304 2.73 22.72 16.14
CA ALA A 304 3.47 21.98 17.16
C ALA A 304 4.43 20.99 16.51
N GLU A 305 5.59 20.82 17.13
CA GLU A 305 6.49 19.74 16.75
C GLU A 305 5.82 18.39 17.02
N ASP A 306 5.83 17.53 16.03
CA ASP A 306 5.28 16.17 16.08
C ASP A 306 6.39 15.15 15.91
N ASN A 307 6.50 14.25 16.87
CA ASN A 307 7.48 13.17 16.89
C ASN A 307 6.72 11.84 16.96
N VAL A 308 6.84 11.03 15.91
CA VAL A 308 6.18 9.73 15.80
C VAL A 308 7.22 8.64 15.61
N TYR A 309 7.01 7.51 16.25
CA TYR A 309 7.75 6.30 16.03
C TYR A 309 6.81 5.10 15.97
N GLY A 310 7.18 4.13 15.16
CA GLY A 310 6.37 2.95 14.91
C GLY A 310 7.19 1.69 14.78
N PHE A 311 6.52 0.58 14.93
CA PHE A 311 7.06 -0.76 14.74
C PHE A 311 6.07 -1.60 13.95
N GLU A 312 6.58 -2.39 13.02
CA GLU A 312 5.78 -3.21 12.11
C GLU A 312 6.31 -4.63 12.06
N THR A 313 5.41 -5.58 11.90
CA THR A 313 5.77 -7.00 11.74
C THR A 313 4.85 -7.67 10.75
N GLN A 314 5.44 -8.52 9.91
CA GLN A 314 4.75 -9.45 9.04
C GLN A 314 5.35 -10.82 9.19
N LEU A 315 4.50 -11.79 9.46
CA LEU A 315 4.87 -13.18 9.64
C LEU A 315 3.96 -14.07 8.79
N GLU A 316 4.54 -15.01 8.07
CA GLU A 316 3.81 -16.07 7.39
C GLU A 316 4.42 -17.43 7.75
N VAL A 317 3.63 -18.27 8.42
CA VAL A 317 4.02 -19.62 8.83
C VAL A 317 2.99 -20.60 8.31
N SER A 318 3.38 -21.41 7.33
CA SER A 318 2.47 -22.34 6.63
C SER A 318 1.24 -21.61 6.08
N GLN A 319 0.06 -21.82 6.67
CA GLN A 319 -1.20 -21.18 6.30
C GLN A 319 -1.54 -19.96 7.15
N PHE A 320 -0.79 -19.71 8.24
CA PHE A 320 -0.99 -18.56 9.11
C PHE A 320 -0.26 -17.35 8.60
N LEU A 321 -0.97 -16.22 8.56
CA LEU A 321 -0.44 -14.90 8.30
C LEU A 321 -0.68 -14.04 9.53
N PHE A 322 0.28 -13.19 9.85
CA PHE A 322 0.13 -12.22 10.90
C PHE A 322 0.71 -10.89 10.44
N GLN A 323 -0.06 -9.82 10.59
CA GLN A 323 0.35 -8.46 10.30
C GLN A 323 0.06 -7.60 11.52
N SER A 324 0.98 -6.75 11.89
CA SER A 324 0.77 -5.80 12.95
C SER A 324 1.58 -4.53 12.72
N GLU A 325 1.02 -3.44 13.14
CA GLU A 325 1.70 -2.16 13.27
C GLU A 325 1.31 -1.53 14.60
N TRP A 326 2.25 -0.83 15.20
CA TRP A 326 2.05 -0.03 16.37
C TRP A 326 2.76 1.29 16.17
N ALA A 327 2.13 2.38 16.60
CA ALA A 327 2.72 3.70 16.52
C ALA A 327 2.39 4.53 17.75
N ARG A 328 3.29 5.44 18.08
CA ARG A 328 3.12 6.43 19.12
C ARG A 328 3.66 7.77 18.65
N GLY A 329 2.81 8.79 18.74
CA GLY A 329 3.14 10.17 18.44
C GLY A 329 3.10 11.04 19.69
N LYS A 330 3.94 12.05 19.75
CA LYS A 330 3.89 13.10 20.75
C LYS A 330 3.95 14.46 20.04
N SER A 331 2.92 15.28 20.31
CA SER A 331 2.84 16.66 19.84
C SER A 331 2.49 17.53 21.03
N GLN A 332 3.33 18.52 21.35
CA GLN A 332 3.26 19.29 22.60
C GLN A 332 3.19 18.34 23.82
N GLU A 333 2.17 18.52 24.68
CA GLU A 333 1.93 17.67 25.84
C GLU A 333 1.03 16.45 25.53
N GLN A 334 0.48 16.38 24.31
CA GLN A 334 -0.44 15.32 23.93
C GLN A 334 0.30 14.10 23.38
N THR A 335 -0.07 12.94 23.87
CA THR A 335 0.42 11.64 23.37
C THR A 335 -0.69 10.92 22.64
N ARG A 336 -0.42 10.53 21.40
CA ARG A 336 -1.30 9.71 20.56
C ARG A 336 -0.71 8.32 20.44
N THR A 337 -1.56 7.31 20.46
CA THR A 337 -1.12 5.92 20.24
C THR A 337 -2.15 5.19 19.37
N GLY A 338 -1.66 4.28 18.57
CA GLY A 338 -2.53 3.41 17.81
C GLY A 338 -1.81 2.14 17.36
N TYR A 339 -2.59 1.11 17.13
CA TYR A 339 -2.07 -0.16 16.66
C TYR A 339 -3.14 -0.97 15.95
N TYR A 340 -2.71 -1.93 15.16
CA TYR A 340 -3.53 -3.09 14.81
C TYR A 340 -2.75 -4.40 14.91
N LEU A 341 -3.50 -5.47 15.18
CA LEU A 341 -3.04 -6.85 15.15
C LEU A 341 -3.98 -7.62 14.23
N GLN A 342 -3.46 -8.24 13.19
CA GLN A 342 -4.27 -8.93 12.18
C GLN A 342 -3.76 -10.35 11.92
N PRO A 343 -4.11 -11.34 12.78
CA PRO A 343 -3.97 -12.73 12.44
C PRO A 343 -4.92 -13.10 11.29
N ALA A 344 -4.43 -13.93 10.38
CA ALA A 344 -5.21 -14.48 9.27
C ALA A 344 -4.84 -15.94 9.02
N PHE A 345 -5.76 -16.66 8.40
CA PHE A 345 -5.58 -18.06 8.05
C PHE A 345 -6.00 -18.30 6.60
N ARG A 346 -5.10 -18.86 5.81
CA ARG A 346 -5.35 -19.27 4.44
C ARG A 346 -6.01 -20.65 4.46
N ILE A 347 -7.29 -20.71 4.14
CA ILE A 347 -8.07 -21.95 4.10
C ILE A 347 -7.60 -22.79 2.92
N ASP A 348 -7.48 -22.16 1.74
CA ASP A 348 -6.94 -22.73 0.51
C ASP A 348 -6.30 -21.63 -0.35
N GLU A 349 -6.11 -21.85 -1.65
CA GLU A 349 -5.47 -20.88 -2.57
C GLU A 349 -6.32 -19.63 -2.75
N ASP A 350 -7.64 -19.74 -2.68
CA ASP A 350 -8.59 -18.66 -2.96
C ASP A 350 -9.14 -17.98 -1.71
N TRP A 351 -9.21 -18.69 -0.57
CA TRP A 351 -9.90 -18.22 0.62
C TRP A 351 -8.95 -17.91 1.77
N ILE A 352 -9.09 -16.68 2.31
CA ILE A 352 -8.40 -16.23 3.51
C ILE A 352 -9.45 -15.71 4.49
N THR A 353 -9.42 -16.17 5.72
CA THR A 353 -10.17 -15.57 6.83
C THR A 353 -9.22 -14.80 7.73
N PHE A 354 -9.72 -13.74 8.35
CA PHE A 354 -8.90 -12.91 9.22
C PHE A 354 -9.70 -12.30 10.36
N TYR A 355 -8.98 -11.90 11.38
CA TYR A 355 -9.47 -11.07 12.45
C TYR A 355 -8.55 -9.87 12.59
N ARG A 356 -9.07 -8.68 12.89
CA ARG A 356 -8.27 -7.50 13.18
C ARG A 356 -8.77 -6.85 14.47
N LEU A 357 -7.85 -6.66 15.41
CA LEU A 357 -8.01 -5.79 16.56
C LEU A 357 -7.25 -4.52 16.30
N GLU A 358 -7.89 -3.39 16.42
CA GLU A 358 -7.27 -2.09 16.25
C GLU A 358 -7.71 -1.12 17.34
N GLU A 359 -6.82 -0.20 17.68
CA GLU A 359 -7.06 0.81 18.69
C GLU A 359 -6.41 2.14 18.29
N LEU A 360 -7.12 3.21 18.53
CA LEU A 360 -6.62 4.57 18.44
C LEU A 360 -6.94 5.30 19.72
N VAL A 361 -5.98 6.03 20.25
CA VAL A 361 -6.15 7.01 21.34
C VAL A 361 -5.48 8.29 20.90
N SER A 362 -6.27 9.30 20.59
CA SER A 362 -5.80 10.62 20.15
C SER A 362 -6.55 11.74 20.85
N PRO A 363 -5.90 12.40 21.83
CA PRO A 363 -6.44 13.62 22.41
C PRO A 363 -6.60 14.76 21.40
N ARG A 364 -5.78 14.78 20.35
CA ARG A 364 -5.79 15.82 19.32
C ARG A 364 -7.13 15.95 18.60
N ILE A 365 -7.73 14.80 18.27
CA ILE A 365 -9.04 14.73 17.60
C ILE A 365 -10.15 14.24 18.53
N LEU A 366 -9.92 14.30 19.85
CA LEU A 366 -10.86 13.86 20.87
C LEU A 366 -11.40 12.43 20.64
N ARG A 367 -10.58 11.53 20.10
CA ARG A 367 -10.99 10.18 19.73
C ARG A 367 -10.22 9.12 20.52
N ALA A 368 -10.95 8.22 21.12
CA ALA A 368 -10.41 6.99 21.70
C ALA A 368 -11.36 5.84 21.35
N GLU A 369 -10.87 4.91 20.53
CA GLU A 369 -11.71 3.86 19.96
C GLU A 369 -10.95 2.55 19.86
N ARG A 370 -11.65 1.46 20.10
CA ARG A 370 -11.20 0.09 19.81
C ARG A 370 -12.18 -0.55 18.84
N ARG A 371 -11.64 -1.18 17.79
CA ARG A 371 -12.44 -1.89 16.81
C ARG A 371 -12.01 -3.35 16.71
N HIS A 372 -12.98 -4.23 16.73
CA HIS A 372 -12.86 -5.65 16.47
C HIS A 372 -13.48 -5.94 15.11
N LEU A 373 -12.74 -6.59 14.24
CA LEU A 373 -13.16 -6.84 12.87
C LEU A 373 -12.84 -8.29 12.50
N ALA A 374 -13.78 -9.00 11.91
CA ALA A 374 -13.59 -10.35 11.42
C ALA A 374 -14.12 -10.44 9.98
N GLY A 375 -13.37 -11.07 9.11
CA GLY A 375 -13.75 -11.10 7.70
C GLY A 375 -13.18 -12.28 6.92
N VAL A 376 -13.63 -12.33 5.68
CA VAL A 376 -13.20 -13.28 4.65
C VAL A 376 -12.81 -12.52 3.39
N ASN A 377 -11.80 -13.05 2.71
CA ASN A 377 -11.31 -12.53 1.46
C ASN A 377 -11.24 -13.70 0.48
N PHE A 378 -12.03 -13.62 -0.59
CA PHE A 378 -12.10 -14.60 -1.65
C PHE A 378 -11.42 -14.06 -2.90
N ARG A 379 -10.42 -14.75 -3.40
CA ARG A 379 -9.57 -14.38 -4.54
C ARG A 379 -9.57 -15.45 -5.62
N PRO A 380 -10.65 -15.56 -6.42
CA PRO A 380 -10.73 -16.58 -7.46
C PRO A 380 -9.69 -16.40 -8.56
N TYR A 381 -9.17 -15.19 -8.70
CA TYR A 381 -8.09 -14.83 -9.59
C TYR A 381 -7.17 -13.81 -8.93
N PRO A 382 -5.88 -13.73 -9.30
CA PRO A 382 -4.96 -12.73 -8.74
C PRO A 382 -5.44 -11.28 -8.88
N GLN A 383 -6.28 -11.01 -9.88
CA GLN A 383 -6.83 -9.69 -10.19
C GLN A 383 -8.16 -9.38 -9.51
N ILE A 384 -8.80 -10.36 -8.90
CA ILE A 384 -10.14 -10.21 -8.31
C ILE A 384 -10.09 -10.53 -6.83
N ALA A 385 -10.60 -9.64 -5.99
CA ALA A 385 -10.86 -9.92 -4.58
C ALA A 385 -12.30 -9.55 -4.23
N ILE A 386 -12.98 -10.47 -3.57
CA ILE A 386 -14.32 -10.25 -2.98
C ILE A 386 -14.13 -10.36 -1.48
N LYS A 387 -14.48 -9.31 -0.76
CA LYS A 387 -14.28 -9.19 0.67
C LYS A 387 -15.62 -9.05 1.38
N GLY A 388 -15.70 -9.63 2.56
CA GLY A 388 -16.83 -9.45 3.46
C GLY A 388 -16.33 -9.41 4.90
N GLU A 389 -16.82 -8.46 5.69
CA GLU A 389 -16.38 -8.29 7.07
C GLU A 389 -17.52 -7.80 7.97
N LEU A 390 -17.42 -8.17 9.22
CA LEU A 390 -18.24 -7.70 10.31
C LEU A 390 -17.31 -6.99 11.29
N TYR A 391 -17.75 -5.86 11.82
CA TYR A 391 -16.97 -5.16 12.83
C TYR A 391 -17.82 -4.64 13.98
N ARG A 392 -17.17 -4.45 15.12
CA ARG A 392 -17.70 -3.79 16.29
C ARG A 392 -16.74 -2.72 16.73
N SER A 393 -17.21 -1.49 16.75
CA SER A 393 -16.50 -0.34 17.28
C SER A 393 -16.96 -0.05 18.70
N GLN A 394 -16.01 0.29 19.57
CA GLN A 394 -16.23 0.59 20.98
C GLN A 394 -15.44 1.83 21.34
N PRO A 395 -16.10 2.92 21.74
CA PRO A 395 -15.42 4.05 22.34
C PRO A 395 -14.73 3.62 23.62
N LEU A 396 -13.58 4.24 23.89
CA LEU A 396 -12.83 4.02 25.12
C LEU A 396 -13.01 5.26 26.02
N GLU A 397 -13.32 5.03 27.27
CA GLU A 397 -13.37 6.12 28.27
C GLU A 397 -11.97 6.72 28.43
N ARG A 398 -11.88 8.05 28.28
CA ARG A 398 -10.66 8.84 28.47
C ARG A 398 -11.02 10.21 29.02
N ASP A 399 -10.14 10.77 29.87
CA ASP A 399 -10.35 12.05 30.55
C ASP A 399 -10.52 13.24 29.59
N PHE A 400 -10.04 13.12 28.34
CA PHE A 400 -10.15 14.16 27.33
C PHE A 400 -11.42 14.04 26.47
N ILE A 401 -12.17 12.97 26.60
CA ILE A 401 -13.49 12.83 25.97
C ILE A 401 -14.49 13.44 26.95
N HIS A 402 -14.69 14.76 26.84
CA HIS A 402 -15.71 15.44 27.63
C HIS A 402 -17.05 15.17 26.98
N THR A 403 -17.86 14.41 27.67
CA THR A 403 -19.29 14.36 27.42
C THR A 403 -19.91 15.50 28.22
N ASP A 404 -20.01 16.68 27.63
CA ASP A 404 -20.77 17.78 28.22
C ASP A 404 -22.26 17.41 28.13
N GLY A 405 -22.65 16.51 28.96
CA GLY A 405 -23.94 16.19 29.60
C GLY A 405 -25.24 16.20 28.82
N GLU A 406 -25.31 16.55 27.56
CA GLU A 406 -26.63 16.72 26.92
C GLU A 406 -26.90 15.96 25.63
N GLU A 407 -25.91 15.56 24.80
CA GLU A 407 -26.22 14.70 23.64
C GLU A 407 -25.04 13.77 23.30
N GLY A 408 -25.20 12.51 23.72
CA GLY A 408 -24.59 11.42 23.01
C GLY A 408 -23.17 11.02 23.39
N GLU A 409 -22.99 10.40 24.58
CA GLU A 409 -21.82 9.52 24.75
C GLU A 409 -21.67 8.62 23.54
N PRO A 410 -20.47 8.59 22.91
CA PRO A 410 -20.25 7.71 21.76
C PRO A 410 -20.57 6.27 22.16
N LYS A 411 -21.55 5.66 21.50
CA LYS A 411 -22.05 4.32 21.82
C LYS A 411 -21.31 3.27 20.99
N PRO A 412 -21.12 2.07 21.53
CA PRO A 412 -20.65 0.95 20.72
C PRO A 412 -21.62 0.67 19.57
N TYR A 413 -21.09 0.46 18.38
CA TYR A 413 -21.88 0.08 17.22
C TYR A 413 -21.29 -1.11 16.48
N ASN A 414 -22.12 -1.77 15.69
CA ASN A 414 -21.70 -2.88 14.83
C ASN A 414 -21.92 -2.50 13.39
N GLY A 415 -21.07 -2.98 12.52
CA GLY A 415 -21.20 -2.73 11.09
C GLY A 415 -20.85 -3.95 10.24
N ILE A 416 -21.25 -3.86 9.00
CA ILE A 416 -20.97 -4.83 7.94
C ILE A 416 -20.37 -4.06 6.79
N ALA A 417 -19.27 -4.58 6.24
CA ALA A 417 -18.72 -4.08 4.99
C ALA A 417 -18.48 -5.23 4.00
N ALA A 418 -18.61 -4.92 2.72
CA ALA A 418 -18.25 -5.83 1.64
C ALA A 418 -17.61 -5.03 0.52
N ALA A 419 -16.69 -5.64 -0.21
CA ALA A 419 -16.06 -5.00 -1.36
C ALA A 419 -15.87 -6.00 -2.51
N ALA A 420 -15.96 -5.48 -3.73
CA ALA A 420 -15.53 -6.14 -4.95
C ALA A 420 -14.39 -5.33 -5.56
N VAL A 421 -13.24 -5.94 -5.66
CA VAL A 421 -12.00 -5.30 -6.14
C VAL A 421 -11.56 -5.97 -7.42
N PHE A 422 -11.21 -5.16 -8.39
CA PHE A 422 -10.62 -5.59 -9.66
C PHE A 422 -9.32 -4.85 -9.89
N PHE A 423 -8.25 -5.59 -10.20
CA PHE A 423 -6.94 -5.05 -10.55
C PHE A 423 -6.59 -5.41 -11.99
N PHE A 424 -6.12 -4.46 -12.80
CA PHE A 424 -5.81 -4.64 -14.22
C PHE A 424 -4.46 -4.07 -14.61
#